data_c42a0f7260b24de367e8300304c82643
#
_entry.id   c42a0f7260b24de367e8300304c82643
#
_cell.length_a   1.000
_cell.length_b   1.000
_cell.length_c   1.000
_cell.angle_alpha   90.00
_cell.angle_beta   90.00
_cell.angle_gamma   90.00
#
_symmetry.space_group_name_H-M   'P 1'
#
loop_
_entity.id
_entity.type
_entity.pdbx_description
1 polymer ?
#
loop_
_entity_poly.entity_id
_entity_poly.type
_entity_poly.pdbx_seq_one_letter_code
_entity_poly.pdbx_strand_id
1 'polypeptide(L)'
;MGLKFDKLNIPNMGPTTRPPQQPPPPGTRSAIPIQIMGTPVGTPIGVPAATMAVNTTRDSKPIPPPQVPGAGLKRALNYYADYAGCGWWRMIAPETLLNIEQKAIINGLTTMVIDPRFYQGIQAVRLQRQATPVQLEFLKFLKDGQKYHGGKIIYEIDDIIVKDDIPDFNRCKVAFEDEKILASCLEMMQISDEISVTCQFMKEYYQDKTGNKNITVLPNYPAKMWMDGHYNRERILQNYYTHKKKPRIAYIGSGTHIDVTNRTNQVDDFFHIVDTIIATRNKFHWVFVGAFPLRLKPFIDRGEIEFIRWFPLKDLAKAYTTTNCQAVYAPLMDCTFNKAKSNIKYLEAATCGIPGVFQDLVTYNDAPLLFTTGQDLVDQLDLLLKDEHMYMRHSDEARKYADTMWLDDHLDEFVELYFTKINDPKREKLLRLNPDQKSNITHENSMFKT
;
A
#
# COMPACT_ATOMS: atom_id res chain seq x y z
N MET A 1 26.79 14.09 -34.04
CA MET A 1 25.62 13.82 -34.88
C MET A 1 24.38 14.06 -34.02
N GLY A 2 23.74 15.23 -34.18
CA GLY A 2 22.60 15.63 -33.38
C GLY A 2 21.29 15.31 -34.13
N LEU A 3 20.39 14.64 -33.45
CA LEU A 3 19.02 14.43 -33.93
C LEU A 3 18.13 15.53 -33.35
N LYS A 4 17.60 16.36 -34.26
CA LYS A 4 16.56 17.37 -33.98
C LYS A 4 15.20 16.66 -33.92
N PHE A 5 14.42 16.91 -32.85
CA PHE A 5 13.02 16.53 -32.80
C PHE A 5 12.16 17.70 -33.24
N ASP A 6 11.37 17.49 -34.29
CA ASP A 6 10.43 18.46 -34.85
C ASP A 6 9.18 18.61 -33.96
N LYS A 7 8.66 19.84 -33.97
CA LYS A 7 7.52 20.31 -33.21
C LYS A 7 6.21 19.67 -33.72
N LEU A 8 5.50 18.96 -32.86
CA LEU A 8 4.11 18.56 -33.10
C LEU A 8 3.16 19.72 -32.78
N ASN A 9 2.46 20.18 -33.81
CA ASN A 9 1.37 21.17 -33.74
C ASN A 9 0.16 20.53 -33.04
N ILE A 10 -0.29 21.10 -31.93
CA ILE A 10 -1.55 20.79 -31.28
C ILE A 10 -2.55 21.88 -31.65
N PRO A 11 -3.73 21.56 -32.23
CA PRO A 11 -4.74 22.56 -32.52
C PRO A 11 -5.43 23.08 -31.28
N ASN A 12 -5.56 24.40 -31.22
CA ASN A 12 -6.17 25.17 -30.14
C ASN A 12 -7.71 24.99 -30.21
N MET A 13 -8.31 24.26 -29.26
CA MET A 13 -9.77 24.18 -29.12
C MET A 13 -10.23 25.23 -28.10
N GLY A 14 -10.89 26.25 -28.58
CA GLY A 14 -11.52 27.29 -27.78
C GLY A 14 -12.69 26.80 -26.92
N PRO A 15 -13.15 27.60 -25.94
CA PRO A 15 -14.11 27.19 -24.94
C PRO A 15 -15.51 27.04 -25.51
N THR A 16 -16.06 25.82 -25.47
CA THR A 16 -17.48 25.57 -25.76
C THR A 16 -18.29 25.85 -24.48
N THR A 17 -19.08 26.92 -24.51
CA THR A 17 -20.13 27.23 -23.54
C THR A 17 -21.30 26.27 -23.74
N ARG A 18 -21.61 25.41 -22.80
CA ARG A 18 -22.87 24.67 -22.69
C ARG A 18 -23.91 25.50 -21.92
N PRO A 19 -25.17 25.53 -22.35
CA PRO A 19 -26.24 26.16 -21.58
C PRO A 19 -26.60 25.34 -20.34
N PRO A 20 -27.18 25.96 -19.29
CA PRO A 20 -27.47 25.28 -18.04
C PRO A 20 -28.60 24.25 -18.22
N GLN A 21 -28.38 23.02 -17.75
CA GLN A 21 -29.37 21.95 -17.69
C GLN A 21 -30.30 22.19 -16.50
N GLN A 22 -31.62 22.06 -16.73
CA GLN A 22 -32.64 22.08 -15.70
C GLN A 22 -32.55 20.86 -14.76
N PRO A 23 -32.90 20.99 -13.48
CA PRO A 23 -32.90 19.87 -12.55
C PRO A 23 -34.04 18.87 -12.87
N PRO A 24 -33.80 17.55 -12.69
CA PRO A 24 -34.82 16.53 -12.91
C PRO A 24 -35.88 16.54 -11.78
N PRO A 25 -37.11 16.05 -12.06
CA PRO A 25 -38.21 16.01 -11.09
C PRO A 25 -37.93 14.95 -9.98
N PRO A 26 -38.49 15.13 -8.76
CA PRO A 26 -38.26 14.22 -7.64
C PRO A 26 -39.07 12.93 -7.81
N GLY A 27 -38.40 11.79 -7.71
CA GLY A 27 -39.03 10.49 -7.54
C GLY A 27 -38.63 9.43 -8.55
N THR A 28 -37.45 8.86 -8.41
CA THR A 28 -37.20 7.45 -8.72
C THR A 28 -35.80 7.11 -8.12
N ARG A 29 -35.79 6.33 -7.02
CA ARG A 29 -34.58 5.72 -6.52
C ARG A 29 -34.23 4.56 -7.45
N SER A 30 -33.34 4.77 -8.41
CA SER A 30 -32.66 3.69 -9.10
C SER A 30 -31.34 3.40 -8.35
N ALA A 31 -31.11 2.13 -8.09
CA ALA A 31 -29.87 1.64 -7.50
C ALA A 31 -28.65 2.14 -8.32
N ILE A 32 -27.77 2.87 -7.67
CA ILE A 32 -26.52 3.33 -8.26
C ILE A 32 -25.58 2.11 -8.30
N PRO A 33 -25.13 1.65 -9.47
CA PRO A 33 -24.02 0.68 -9.49
C PRO A 33 -22.79 1.35 -8.95
N ILE A 34 -22.10 0.68 -8.04
CA ILE A 34 -20.79 1.09 -7.51
C ILE A 34 -19.80 1.04 -8.69
N GLN A 35 -19.62 2.16 -9.37
CA GLN A 35 -18.53 2.35 -10.31
C GLN A 35 -17.25 2.59 -9.48
N ILE A 36 -16.47 1.52 -9.29
CA ILE A 36 -15.06 1.64 -8.92
C ILE A 36 -14.40 2.40 -10.08
N MET A 37 -13.84 3.59 -9.81
CA MET A 37 -13.12 4.37 -10.80
C MET A 37 -11.93 3.54 -11.33
N GLY A 38 -12.16 2.83 -12.42
CA GLY A 38 -11.14 2.23 -13.26
C GLY A 38 -10.66 3.27 -14.25
N THR A 39 -9.37 3.48 -14.35
CA THR A 39 -8.71 4.10 -15.48
C THR A 39 -9.03 3.33 -16.76
N PRO A 40 -9.15 3.99 -17.95
CA PRO A 40 -9.57 3.33 -19.17
C PRO A 40 -8.57 2.24 -19.59
N VAL A 41 -9.12 1.06 -19.84
CA VAL A 41 -8.42 -0.11 -20.36
C VAL A 41 -7.96 0.17 -21.78
N GLY A 42 -6.66 0.16 -22.02
CA GLY A 42 -6.09 0.13 -23.36
C GLY A 42 -6.44 -1.18 -24.06
N THR A 43 -6.84 -1.08 -25.32
CA THR A 43 -7.18 -2.18 -26.23
C THR A 43 -6.10 -3.26 -26.27
N PRO A 44 -6.45 -4.55 -26.23
CA PRO A 44 -5.46 -5.62 -26.36
C PRO A 44 -4.89 -5.67 -27.79
N ILE A 45 -3.57 -5.65 -27.89
CA ILE A 45 -2.85 -5.89 -29.13
C ILE A 45 -2.98 -7.39 -29.45
N GLY A 46 -3.67 -7.71 -30.53
CA GLY A 46 -3.83 -9.07 -31.03
C GLY A 46 -2.50 -9.65 -31.49
N VAL A 47 -2.15 -10.81 -30.97
CA VAL A 47 -1.06 -11.65 -31.48
C VAL A 47 -1.62 -12.52 -32.62
N PRO A 48 -1.05 -12.52 -33.84
CA PRO A 48 -1.52 -13.37 -34.93
C PRO A 48 -1.20 -14.83 -34.65
N ALA A 49 -2.21 -15.68 -34.85
CA ALA A 49 -2.05 -17.13 -34.81
C ALA A 49 -1.22 -17.60 -36.01
N ALA A 50 -0.01 -18.09 -35.76
CA ALA A 50 0.80 -18.77 -36.76
C ALA A 50 0.33 -20.21 -36.92
N THR A 51 -0.24 -20.53 -38.08
CA THR A 51 -0.59 -21.88 -38.50
C THR A 51 0.71 -22.61 -38.88
N MET A 52 1.15 -23.59 -38.11
CA MET A 52 2.27 -24.47 -38.48
C MET A 52 1.75 -25.67 -39.28
N ALA A 53 2.23 -25.79 -40.50
CA ALA A 53 2.07 -26.96 -41.32
C ALA A 53 2.97 -28.13 -40.79
N VAL A 54 2.36 -29.29 -40.57
CA VAL A 54 3.07 -30.50 -40.13
C VAL A 54 3.71 -31.18 -41.35
N ASN A 55 5.04 -31.16 -41.39
CA ASN A 55 5.79 -32.00 -42.35
C ASN A 55 6.18 -33.31 -41.62
N THR A 56 5.61 -34.41 -42.04
CA THR A 56 5.93 -35.77 -41.58
C THR A 56 7.07 -36.35 -42.45
N THR A 57 8.31 -36.37 -41.93
CA THR A 57 9.35 -37.28 -42.42
C THR A 57 9.89 -38.13 -41.26
N ARG A 58 9.95 -39.43 -41.53
CA ARG A 58 10.39 -40.50 -40.62
C ARG A 58 11.88 -40.36 -40.27
N ASP A 59 12.21 -40.82 -39.05
CA ASP A 59 13.51 -41.02 -38.45
C ASP A 59 14.22 -39.76 -37.91
N SER A 60 13.68 -39.23 -36.81
CA SER A 60 14.47 -38.50 -35.85
C SER A 60 14.20 -39.00 -34.44
N LYS A 61 15.26 -39.20 -33.64
CA LYS A 61 15.14 -39.46 -32.20
C LYS A 61 14.19 -38.41 -31.60
N PRO A 62 13.33 -38.77 -30.66
CA PRO A 62 12.41 -37.83 -30.07
C PRO A 62 13.24 -36.66 -29.51
N ILE A 63 13.01 -35.47 -30.07
CA ILE A 63 13.52 -34.22 -29.50
C ILE A 63 12.90 -34.10 -28.11
N PRO A 64 13.69 -34.03 -27.03
CA PRO A 64 13.10 -33.81 -25.72
C PRO A 64 12.20 -32.57 -25.81
N PRO A 65 10.98 -32.65 -25.23
CA PRO A 65 10.07 -31.50 -25.26
C PRO A 65 10.84 -30.28 -24.77
N PRO A 66 10.66 -29.11 -25.40
CA PRO A 66 11.31 -27.88 -24.96
C PRO A 66 11.01 -27.70 -23.47
N GLN A 67 12.04 -27.54 -22.65
CA GLN A 67 11.87 -27.25 -21.24
C GLN A 67 11.09 -25.93 -21.16
N VAL A 68 9.83 -26.03 -20.75
CA VAL A 68 9.00 -24.85 -20.54
C VAL A 68 9.64 -24.08 -19.38
N PRO A 69 10.03 -22.80 -19.56
CA PRO A 69 10.53 -22.01 -18.47
C PRO A 69 9.58 -22.09 -17.28
N GLY A 70 10.08 -22.42 -16.09
CA GLY A 70 9.27 -22.61 -14.89
C GLY A 70 8.75 -24.04 -14.68
N ALA A 71 9.16 -25.04 -15.49
CA ALA A 71 8.86 -26.45 -15.21
C ALA A 71 9.42 -26.83 -13.83
N GLY A 72 8.54 -27.26 -12.91
CA GLY A 72 8.89 -27.60 -11.52
C GLY A 72 8.67 -26.46 -10.51
N LEU A 73 8.39 -25.23 -10.93
CA LEU A 73 8.03 -24.15 -10.02
C LEU A 73 6.61 -24.33 -9.46
N LYS A 74 6.43 -23.98 -8.19
CA LYS A 74 5.15 -23.96 -7.51
C LYS A 74 4.25 -22.86 -8.10
N ARG A 75 2.94 -23.10 -8.16
CA ARG A 75 1.97 -22.22 -8.82
C ARG A 75 0.89 -21.75 -7.86
N ALA A 76 0.59 -20.44 -7.91
CA ALA A 76 -0.49 -19.84 -7.13
C ALA A 76 -1.30 -18.85 -7.98
N LEU A 77 -2.49 -18.50 -7.46
CA LEU A 77 -3.36 -17.47 -8.03
C LEU A 77 -3.62 -16.37 -7.01
N ASN A 78 -3.60 -15.14 -7.46
CA ASN A 78 -3.96 -13.95 -6.70
C ASN A 78 -5.25 -13.33 -7.25
N TYR A 79 -6.26 -13.17 -6.40
CA TYR A 79 -7.48 -12.44 -6.72
C TYR A 79 -7.39 -11.03 -6.10
N TYR A 80 -7.19 -10.00 -6.92
CA TYR A 80 -7.06 -8.63 -6.47
C TYR A 80 -8.40 -8.00 -6.10
N ALA A 81 -8.43 -7.19 -5.04
CA ALA A 81 -9.55 -6.31 -4.76
C ALA A 81 -9.39 -4.97 -5.52
N ASP A 82 -8.16 -4.52 -5.67
CA ASP A 82 -7.84 -3.26 -6.35
C ASP A 82 -6.44 -3.28 -6.93
N TYR A 83 -6.15 -2.30 -7.80
CA TYR A 83 -4.83 -2.01 -8.34
C TYR A 83 -4.20 -0.74 -7.71
N ALA A 84 -4.80 -0.23 -6.62
CA ALA A 84 -4.33 0.91 -5.87
C ALA A 84 -3.26 0.51 -4.84
N GLY A 85 -3.07 1.34 -3.81
CA GLY A 85 -2.02 1.14 -2.82
C GLY A 85 -2.04 -0.24 -2.18
N CYS A 86 -3.20 -0.69 -1.72
CA CYS A 86 -3.33 -1.98 -1.05
C CYS A 86 -3.02 -3.15 -1.99
N GLY A 87 -3.61 -3.15 -3.19
CA GLY A 87 -3.32 -4.18 -4.20
C GLY A 87 -1.86 -4.19 -4.62
N TRP A 88 -1.27 -3.00 -4.76
CA TRP A 88 0.13 -2.86 -5.12
C TRP A 88 1.06 -3.47 -4.08
N TRP A 89 0.99 -3.01 -2.83
CA TRP A 89 1.89 -3.45 -1.77
C TRP A 89 1.69 -4.90 -1.36
N ARG A 90 0.44 -5.35 -1.33
CA ARG A 90 0.10 -6.66 -0.79
C ARG A 90 0.13 -7.80 -1.81
N MET A 91 -0.14 -7.50 -3.07
CA MET A 91 -0.35 -8.52 -4.11
C MET A 91 0.60 -8.34 -5.30
N ILE A 92 0.56 -7.18 -5.97
CA ILE A 92 1.21 -7.00 -7.28
C ILE A 92 2.74 -6.97 -7.15
N ALA A 93 3.28 -6.23 -6.19
CA ALA A 93 4.72 -6.15 -6.01
C ALA A 93 5.34 -7.50 -5.60
N PRO A 94 4.82 -8.23 -4.59
CA PRO A 94 5.32 -9.57 -4.27
C PRO A 94 5.17 -10.57 -5.44
N GLU A 95 4.03 -10.57 -6.13
CA GLU A 95 3.83 -11.42 -7.31
C GLU A 95 4.86 -11.16 -8.39
N THR A 96 5.07 -9.88 -8.71
CA THR A 96 6.03 -9.47 -9.74
C THR A 96 7.43 -9.97 -9.43
N LEU A 97 7.92 -9.76 -8.21
CA LEU A 97 9.26 -10.18 -7.83
C LEU A 97 9.39 -11.70 -7.71
N LEU A 98 8.39 -12.41 -7.18
CA LEU A 98 8.41 -13.88 -7.11
C LEU A 98 8.50 -14.50 -8.51
N ASN A 99 7.83 -13.91 -9.49
CA ASN A 99 7.89 -14.35 -10.90
C ASN A 99 9.23 -14.00 -11.54
N ILE A 100 9.76 -12.79 -11.32
CA ILE A 100 11.07 -12.35 -11.87
C ILE A 100 12.20 -13.22 -11.31
N GLU A 101 12.21 -13.42 -10.00
CA GLU A 101 13.23 -14.22 -9.29
C GLU A 101 13.03 -15.75 -9.46
N GLN A 102 12.02 -16.15 -10.23
CA GLN A 102 11.67 -17.55 -10.48
C GLN A 102 11.50 -18.40 -9.19
N LYS A 103 11.05 -17.78 -8.11
CA LYS A 103 10.75 -18.48 -6.85
C LYS A 103 9.39 -19.21 -6.91
N ALA A 104 8.45 -18.68 -7.69
CA ALA A 104 7.13 -19.27 -7.93
C ALA A 104 6.56 -18.72 -9.25
N ILE A 105 5.47 -19.33 -9.73
CA ILE A 105 4.63 -18.78 -10.79
C ILE A 105 3.32 -18.35 -10.14
N ILE A 106 3.10 -17.04 -10.05
CA ILE A 106 1.88 -16.46 -9.49
C ILE A 106 1.18 -15.66 -10.57
N ASN A 107 -0.11 -15.91 -10.77
CA ASN A 107 -0.92 -15.20 -11.75
C ASN A 107 -2.03 -14.40 -11.05
N GLY A 108 -2.07 -13.10 -11.31
CA GLY A 108 -3.12 -12.22 -10.83
C GLY A 108 -4.39 -12.31 -11.67
N LEU A 109 -5.53 -12.32 -11.02
CA LEU A 109 -6.87 -12.42 -11.61
C LEU A 109 -7.81 -11.39 -10.99
N THR A 110 -8.76 -10.93 -11.81
CA THR A 110 -9.89 -10.08 -11.38
C THR A 110 -11.24 -10.76 -11.59
N THR A 111 -11.26 -11.84 -12.36
CA THR A 111 -12.48 -12.57 -12.68
C THR A 111 -12.46 -13.92 -11.99
N MET A 112 -13.52 -14.21 -11.24
CA MET A 112 -13.74 -15.50 -10.59
C MET A 112 -13.98 -16.58 -11.65
N VAL A 113 -13.20 -17.65 -11.62
CA VAL A 113 -13.32 -18.78 -12.53
C VAL A 113 -13.96 -19.94 -11.80
N ILE A 114 -15.19 -20.33 -12.21
CA ILE A 114 -15.97 -21.42 -11.60
C ILE A 114 -15.82 -22.71 -12.45
N ASP A 115 -14.57 -23.09 -12.72
CA ASP A 115 -14.24 -24.33 -13.41
C ASP A 115 -13.15 -25.07 -12.60
N PRO A 116 -13.45 -26.24 -11.99
CA PRO A 116 -12.46 -26.98 -11.19
C PRO A 116 -11.19 -27.33 -11.96
N ARG A 117 -11.28 -27.52 -13.29
CA ARG A 117 -10.11 -27.85 -14.12
C ARG A 117 -9.09 -26.75 -14.18
N PHE A 118 -9.54 -25.48 -14.03
CA PHE A 118 -8.66 -24.31 -14.00
C PHE A 118 -7.67 -24.36 -12.83
N TYR A 119 -8.03 -25.01 -11.73
CA TYR A 119 -7.22 -25.10 -10.51
C TYR A 119 -6.28 -26.29 -10.45
N GLN A 120 -6.23 -27.11 -11.50
CA GLN A 120 -5.31 -28.25 -11.55
C GLN A 120 -3.86 -27.76 -11.51
N GLY A 121 -3.07 -28.27 -10.55
CA GLY A 121 -1.68 -27.85 -10.34
C GLY A 121 -1.50 -26.51 -9.63
N ILE A 122 -2.59 -25.85 -9.23
CA ILE A 122 -2.53 -24.64 -8.38
C ILE A 122 -2.42 -25.08 -6.92
N GLN A 123 -1.36 -24.61 -6.23
CA GLN A 123 -1.04 -25.01 -4.86
C GLN A 123 -1.52 -24.01 -3.81
N ALA A 124 -1.82 -22.77 -4.23
CA ALA A 124 -2.44 -21.78 -3.37
C ALA A 124 -3.30 -20.79 -4.16
N VAL A 125 -4.35 -20.29 -3.52
CA VAL A 125 -5.18 -19.18 -4.00
C VAL A 125 -5.23 -18.14 -2.90
N ARG A 126 -4.83 -16.89 -3.20
CA ARG A 126 -4.88 -15.77 -2.27
C ARG A 126 -5.91 -14.75 -2.73
N LEU A 127 -6.85 -14.43 -1.85
CA LEU A 127 -7.99 -13.55 -2.12
C LEU A 127 -7.84 -12.28 -1.28
N GLN A 128 -7.59 -11.15 -1.96
CA GLN A 128 -7.45 -9.86 -1.28
C GLN A 128 -8.82 -9.23 -1.05
N ARG A 129 -9.18 -8.98 0.21
CA ARG A 129 -10.37 -8.21 0.65
C ARG A 129 -11.64 -8.48 -0.18
N GLN A 130 -11.85 -9.72 -0.57
CA GLN A 130 -13.12 -10.10 -1.18
C GLN A 130 -14.23 -9.89 -0.15
N ALA A 131 -15.37 -9.29 -0.54
CA ALA A 131 -16.30 -8.76 0.45
C ALA A 131 -17.77 -9.10 0.17
N THR A 132 -18.11 -9.50 -1.05
CA THR A 132 -19.51 -9.69 -1.43
C THR A 132 -20.00 -11.13 -1.20
N PRO A 133 -21.33 -11.33 -1.02
CA PRO A 133 -21.90 -12.68 -0.95
C PRO A 133 -21.53 -13.57 -2.15
N VAL A 134 -21.43 -13.00 -3.36
CA VAL A 134 -21.00 -13.76 -4.55
C VAL A 134 -19.54 -14.25 -4.42
N GLN A 135 -18.68 -13.44 -3.83
CA GLN A 135 -17.29 -13.81 -3.59
C GLN A 135 -17.17 -14.84 -2.45
N LEU A 136 -18.08 -14.82 -1.47
CA LEU A 136 -18.18 -15.86 -0.46
C LEU A 136 -18.56 -17.20 -1.09
N GLU A 137 -19.56 -17.24 -1.96
CA GLU A 137 -19.92 -18.47 -2.70
C GLU A 137 -18.78 -18.98 -3.58
N PHE A 138 -18.03 -18.07 -4.18
CA PHE A 138 -16.81 -18.43 -4.91
C PHE A 138 -15.74 -19.05 -3.99
N LEU A 139 -15.51 -18.50 -2.81
CA LEU A 139 -14.57 -19.07 -1.84
C LEU A 139 -15.06 -20.47 -1.38
N LYS A 140 -16.36 -20.65 -1.12
CA LYS A 140 -16.95 -21.96 -0.81
C LYS A 140 -16.71 -22.98 -1.95
N PHE A 141 -16.90 -22.56 -3.20
CA PHE A 141 -16.56 -23.38 -4.37
C PHE A 141 -15.08 -23.80 -4.36
N LEU A 142 -14.15 -22.89 -4.05
CA LEU A 142 -12.72 -23.22 -3.91
C LEU A 142 -12.49 -24.22 -2.77
N LYS A 143 -13.15 -24.05 -1.62
CA LYS A 143 -13.04 -24.95 -0.47
C LYS A 143 -13.53 -26.36 -0.81
N ASP A 144 -14.67 -26.48 -1.45
CA ASP A 144 -15.21 -27.77 -1.91
C ASP A 144 -14.30 -28.46 -2.93
N GLY A 145 -13.60 -27.64 -3.74
CA GLY A 145 -12.62 -28.09 -4.71
C GLY A 145 -11.29 -28.55 -4.13
N GLN A 146 -10.94 -28.17 -2.89
CA GLN A 146 -9.65 -28.50 -2.27
C GLN A 146 -9.33 -30.00 -2.24
N LYS A 147 -10.33 -30.82 -2.07
CA LYS A 147 -10.18 -32.30 -2.15
C LYS A 147 -9.63 -32.81 -3.49
N TYR A 148 -9.73 -32.03 -4.56
CA TYR A 148 -9.25 -32.36 -5.89
C TYR A 148 -7.92 -31.70 -6.25
N HIS A 149 -7.73 -30.42 -5.87
CA HIS A 149 -6.52 -29.68 -6.22
C HIS A 149 -5.52 -29.52 -5.06
N GLY A 150 -5.95 -29.71 -3.80
CA GLY A 150 -5.09 -29.65 -2.62
C GLY A 150 -4.51 -28.26 -2.32
N GLY A 151 -4.92 -27.22 -3.07
CA GLY A 151 -4.38 -25.88 -2.94
C GLY A 151 -4.85 -25.18 -1.66
N LYS A 152 -3.94 -24.47 -1.02
CA LYS A 152 -4.24 -23.65 0.18
C LYS A 152 -5.04 -22.41 -0.20
N ILE A 153 -6.02 -22.03 0.60
CA ILE A 153 -6.80 -20.79 0.45
C ILE A 153 -6.37 -19.78 1.51
N ILE A 154 -5.90 -18.64 1.05
CA ILE A 154 -5.39 -17.55 1.90
C ILE A 154 -6.27 -16.32 1.71
N TYR A 155 -6.79 -15.76 2.80
CA TYR A 155 -7.48 -14.47 2.76
C TYR A 155 -6.50 -13.36 3.14
N GLU A 156 -6.37 -12.35 2.29
CA GLU A 156 -5.49 -11.20 2.51
C GLU A 156 -6.30 -10.00 2.96
N ILE A 157 -5.86 -9.36 4.06
CA ILE A 157 -6.48 -8.13 4.56
C ILE A 157 -5.44 -7.20 5.18
N ASP A 158 -5.50 -5.93 4.81
CA ASP A 158 -4.56 -4.89 5.22
C ASP A 158 -5.20 -3.71 5.97
N ASP A 159 -6.52 -3.75 6.17
CA ASP A 159 -7.29 -2.75 6.90
C ASP A 159 -8.36 -3.39 7.81
N ILE A 160 -8.85 -2.65 8.79
CA ILE A 160 -10.06 -3.02 9.54
C ILE A 160 -11.28 -2.73 8.69
N ILE A 161 -12.20 -3.73 8.65
CA ILE A 161 -13.45 -3.66 7.89
C ILE A 161 -14.69 -3.68 8.79
N VAL A 162 -14.53 -3.85 10.11
CA VAL A 162 -15.65 -3.80 11.06
C VAL A 162 -16.08 -2.35 11.19
N LYS A 163 -17.31 -2.06 10.77
CA LYS A 163 -17.87 -0.72 10.62
C LYS A 163 -17.68 0.17 11.85
N ASP A 164 -17.95 -0.38 13.04
CA ASP A 164 -17.90 0.39 14.28
C ASP A 164 -16.47 0.79 14.69
N ASP A 165 -15.48 0.09 14.19
CA ASP A 165 -14.07 0.37 14.42
C ASP A 165 -13.44 1.28 13.34
N ILE A 166 -14.19 1.59 12.26
CA ILE A 166 -13.77 2.52 11.20
C ILE A 166 -14.25 3.94 11.58
N PRO A 167 -13.35 4.94 11.66
CA PRO A 167 -13.73 6.30 12.01
C PRO A 167 -14.66 6.93 10.95
N ASP A 168 -15.59 7.79 11.39
CA ASP A 168 -16.65 8.36 10.55
C ASP A 168 -16.11 9.23 9.40
N PHE A 169 -14.94 9.85 9.56
CA PHE A 169 -14.32 10.62 8.48
C PHE A 169 -13.80 9.74 7.34
N ASN A 170 -13.53 8.46 7.60
CA ASN A 170 -13.01 7.57 6.59
C ASN A 170 -14.11 7.18 5.59
N ARG A 171 -13.95 7.63 4.35
CA ARG A 171 -14.92 7.36 3.28
C ARG A 171 -15.14 5.87 2.99
N CYS A 172 -14.19 5.02 3.34
CA CYS A 172 -14.31 3.57 3.12
C CYS A 172 -15.34 2.92 4.06
N LYS A 173 -15.73 3.58 5.17
CA LYS A 173 -16.74 3.08 6.10
C LYS A 173 -18.05 2.73 5.40
N VAL A 174 -18.48 3.56 4.45
CA VAL A 174 -19.72 3.37 3.69
C VAL A 174 -19.77 2.01 2.97
N ALA A 175 -18.64 1.47 2.56
CA ALA A 175 -18.58 0.17 1.89
C ALA A 175 -18.96 -1.00 2.82
N PHE A 176 -18.86 -0.81 4.14
CA PHE A 176 -19.13 -1.82 5.16
C PHE A 176 -20.40 -1.52 5.98
N GLU A 177 -21.24 -0.58 5.54
CA GLU A 177 -22.55 -0.32 6.12
C GLU A 177 -23.55 -1.45 5.84
N ASP A 178 -23.39 -2.18 4.74
CA ASP A 178 -24.18 -3.37 4.43
C ASP A 178 -23.70 -4.56 5.29
N GLU A 179 -24.55 -4.98 6.23
CA GLU A 179 -24.27 -6.10 7.12
C GLU A 179 -23.94 -7.40 6.38
N LYS A 180 -24.50 -7.61 5.17
CA LYS A 180 -24.20 -8.79 4.34
C LYS A 180 -22.77 -8.77 3.83
N ILE A 181 -22.22 -7.59 3.51
CA ILE A 181 -20.84 -7.43 3.09
C ILE A 181 -19.90 -7.77 4.25
N LEU A 182 -20.14 -7.19 5.43
CA LEU A 182 -19.36 -7.47 6.62
C LEU A 182 -19.40 -8.95 7.00
N ALA A 183 -20.61 -9.53 7.06
CA ALA A 183 -20.81 -10.96 7.37
C ALA A 183 -20.05 -11.85 6.37
N SER A 184 -20.15 -11.55 5.07
CA SER A 184 -19.42 -12.31 4.03
C SER A 184 -17.91 -12.22 4.20
N CYS A 185 -17.35 -11.04 4.52
CA CYS A 185 -15.92 -10.89 4.79
C CYS A 185 -15.47 -11.74 5.98
N LEU A 186 -16.18 -11.65 7.10
CA LEU A 186 -15.83 -12.39 8.32
C LEU A 186 -15.94 -13.90 8.10
N GLU A 187 -16.99 -14.37 7.41
CA GLU A 187 -17.15 -15.79 7.07
C GLU A 187 -16.01 -16.27 6.15
N MET A 188 -15.64 -15.49 5.12
CA MET A 188 -14.51 -15.84 4.25
C MET A 188 -13.20 -15.95 5.01
N MET A 189 -12.92 -15.03 5.96
CA MET A 189 -11.74 -15.14 6.83
C MET A 189 -11.80 -16.38 7.73
N GLN A 190 -12.97 -16.69 8.29
CA GLN A 190 -13.16 -17.83 9.16
C GLN A 190 -12.91 -19.17 8.46
N ILE A 191 -13.43 -19.34 7.23
CA ILE A 191 -13.34 -20.61 6.49
C ILE A 191 -12.06 -20.74 5.65
N SER A 192 -11.26 -19.67 5.49
CA SER A 192 -9.96 -19.71 4.83
C SER A 192 -8.97 -20.53 5.65
N ASP A 193 -8.03 -21.19 4.96
CA ASP A 193 -7.00 -21.99 5.64
C ASP A 193 -6.06 -21.09 6.43
N GLU A 194 -5.84 -19.86 5.94
CA GLU A 194 -4.97 -18.90 6.55
C GLU A 194 -5.41 -17.46 6.21
N ILE A 195 -5.14 -16.54 7.13
CA ILE A 195 -5.30 -15.10 6.91
C ILE A 195 -3.91 -14.45 6.88
N SER A 196 -3.63 -13.56 5.93
CA SER A 196 -2.43 -12.72 5.94
C SER A 196 -2.80 -11.27 6.26
N VAL A 197 -2.03 -10.66 7.18
CA VAL A 197 -2.25 -9.29 7.69
C VAL A 197 -0.93 -8.52 7.73
N THR A 198 -0.99 -7.20 7.93
CA THR A 198 0.19 -6.33 7.89
C THR A 198 0.94 -6.19 9.22
N CYS A 199 0.27 -6.36 10.36
CA CYS A 199 0.86 -6.11 11.66
C CYS A 199 0.27 -7.02 12.75
N GLN A 200 0.96 -7.07 13.89
CA GLN A 200 0.58 -7.89 15.03
C GLN A 200 -0.78 -7.48 15.61
N PHE A 201 -1.09 -6.18 15.66
CA PHE A 201 -2.39 -5.68 16.11
C PHE A 201 -3.55 -6.26 15.27
N MET A 202 -3.41 -6.27 13.94
CA MET A 202 -4.42 -6.88 13.06
C MET A 202 -4.56 -8.38 13.26
N LYS A 203 -3.45 -9.09 13.52
CA LYS A 203 -3.50 -10.52 13.82
C LYS A 203 -4.36 -10.79 15.04
N GLU A 204 -4.12 -10.11 16.14
CA GLU A 204 -4.88 -10.25 17.38
C GLU A 204 -6.34 -9.86 17.18
N TYR A 205 -6.58 -8.74 16.49
CA TYR A 205 -7.91 -8.25 16.19
C TYR A 205 -8.74 -9.26 15.37
N TYR A 206 -8.19 -9.77 14.26
CA TYR A 206 -8.95 -10.71 13.43
C TYR A 206 -9.01 -12.12 14.01
N GLN A 207 -8.06 -12.51 14.85
CA GLN A 207 -8.17 -13.76 15.61
C GLN A 207 -9.38 -13.72 16.56
N ASP A 208 -9.61 -12.59 17.23
CA ASP A 208 -10.79 -12.36 18.08
C ASP A 208 -12.10 -12.38 17.27
N LYS A 209 -12.14 -11.62 16.16
CA LYS A 209 -13.36 -11.45 15.35
C LYS A 209 -13.77 -12.71 14.57
N THR A 210 -12.82 -13.53 14.14
CA THR A 210 -13.09 -14.68 13.24
C THR A 210 -12.92 -16.04 13.91
N GLY A 211 -12.18 -16.11 15.02
CA GLY A 211 -11.78 -17.39 15.62
C GLY A 211 -10.73 -18.15 14.82
N ASN A 212 -10.31 -17.69 13.64
CA ASN A 212 -9.26 -18.32 12.86
C ASN A 212 -7.91 -18.07 13.54
N LYS A 213 -7.23 -19.16 13.94
CA LYS A 213 -5.93 -19.11 14.63
C LYS A 213 -4.74 -19.04 13.66
N ASN A 214 -4.99 -19.31 12.40
CA ASN A 214 -3.97 -19.35 11.35
C ASN A 214 -3.83 -17.97 10.71
N ILE A 215 -3.23 -17.02 11.43
CA ILE A 215 -3.03 -15.65 10.93
C ILE A 215 -1.55 -15.36 10.88
N THR A 216 -1.05 -15.04 9.69
CA THR A 216 0.35 -14.71 9.44
C THR A 216 0.51 -13.21 9.25
N VAL A 217 1.44 -12.63 9.99
CA VAL A 217 1.85 -11.24 9.82
C VAL A 217 2.90 -11.17 8.72
N LEU A 218 2.58 -10.47 7.65
CA LEU A 218 3.50 -10.06 6.59
C LEU A 218 3.47 -8.54 6.51
N PRO A 219 4.51 -7.83 6.95
CA PRO A 219 4.62 -6.39 6.80
C PRO A 219 4.57 -5.94 5.33
N ASN A 220 4.38 -4.66 5.10
CA ASN A 220 4.59 -4.08 3.80
C ASN A 220 6.10 -3.93 3.55
N TYR A 221 6.56 -4.40 2.40
CA TYR A 221 7.96 -4.36 1.98
C TYR A 221 8.09 -3.56 0.68
N PRO A 222 8.89 -2.49 0.63
CA PRO A 222 9.20 -1.79 -0.61
C PRO A 222 10.09 -2.66 -1.51
N ALA A 223 9.83 -2.65 -2.81
CA ALA A 223 10.68 -3.35 -3.78
C ALA A 223 11.79 -2.43 -4.30
N LYS A 224 13.02 -2.93 -4.34
CA LYS A 224 14.19 -2.16 -4.81
C LYS A 224 13.98 -1.60 -6.21
N MET A 225 13.40 -2.37 -7.11
CA MET A 225 13.20 -1.95 -8.50
C MET A 225 12.36 -0.67 -8.68
N TRP A 226 11.54 -0.29 -7.69
CA TRP A 226 10.71 0.93 -7.75
C TRP A 226 11.15 2.03 -6.79
N MET A 227 11.89 1.70 -5.73
CA MET A 227 12.16 2.63 -4.63
C MET A 227 13.64 2.93 -4.42
N ASP A 228 14.56 1.99 -4.69
CA ASP A 228 15.97 2.12 -4.27
C ASP A 228 16.74 3.22 -5.01
N GLY A 229 16.55 3.38 -6.30
CA GLY A 229 17.28 4.39 -7.10
C GLY A 229 17.02 5.86 -6.73
N HIS A 230 16.27 6.12 -5.68
CA HIS A 230 15.86 7.46 -5.26
C HIS A 230 16.62 8.00 -4.03
N TYR A 231 17.39 7.17 -3.34
CA TYR A 231 18.28 7.63 -2.27
C TYR A 231 19.50 8.35 -2.85
N ASN A 232 19.78 9.55 -2.33
CA ASN A 232 20.99 10.31 -2.66
C ASN A 232 21.37 11.21 -1.48
N ARG A 233 22.42 10.82 -0.76
CA ARG A 233 22.89 11.49 0.45
C ARG A 233 23.32 12.94 0.21
N GLU A 234 23.97 13.22 -0.93
CA GLU A 234 24.39 14.59 -1.27
C GLU A 234 23.20 15.50 -1.53
N ARG A 235 22.19 15.01 -2.24
CA ARG A 235 20.93 15.77 -2.44
C ARG A 235 20.22 16.04 -1.13
N ILE A 236 20.17 15.07 -0.20
CA ILE A 236 19.57 15.25 1.12
C ILE A 236 20.28 16.38 1.87
N LEU A 237 21.60 16.36 1.88
CA LEU A 237 22.42 17.40 2.49
C LEU A 237 22.24 18.76 1.81
N GLN A 238 22.19 18.78 0.48
CA GLN A 238 21.92 20.01 -0.29
C GLN A 238 20.53 20.57 0.05
N ASN A 239 19.49 19.75 0.16
CA ASN A 239 18.15 20.16 0.57
C ASN A 239 18.16 20.78 1.97
N TYR A 240 18.90 20.18 2.92
CA TYR A 240 19.05 20.73 4.27
C TYR A 240 19.54 22.18 4.23
N TYR A 241 20.60 22.48 3.48
CA TYR A 241 21.13 23.83 3.38
C TYR A 241 20.25 24.79 2.57
N THR A 242 19.67 24.31 1.45
CA THR A 242 18.83 25.12 0.57
C THR A 242 17.61 25.66 1.30
N HIS A 243 17.00 24.86 2.16
CA HIS A 243 15.76 25.20 2.84
C HIS A 243 15.95 25.51 4.34
N LYS A 244 17.18 25.73 4.81
CA LYS A 244 17.50 25.94 6.24
C LYS A 244 16.71 27.09 6.89
N LYS A 245 16.42 28.15 6.14
CA LYS A 245 15.67 29.31 6.68
C LYS A 245 14.16 29.06 6.85
N LYS A 246 13.59 28.24 6.00
CA LYS A 246 12.18 27.86 6.02
C LYS A 246 12.07 26.40 5.55
N PRO A 247 12.26 25.45 6.49
CA PRO A 247 12.28 24.03 6.16
C PRO A 247 11.00 23.53 5.49
N ARG A 248 11.15 22.68 4.49
CA ARG A 248 10.05 22.04 3.77
C ARG A 248 9.65 20.74 4.44
N ILE A 249 8.43 20.69 4.96
CA ILE A 249 7.89 19.54 5.72
C ILE A 249 6.70 18.99 4.95
N ALA A 250 6.75 17.72 4.55
CA ALA A 250 5.76 17.13 3.68
C ALA A 250 4.87 16.08 4.37
N TYR A 251 3.58 16.15 4.08
CA TYR A 251 2.66 15.03 4.22
C TYR A 251 2.41 14.41 2.85
N ILE A 252 2.57 13.09 2.73
CA ILE A 252 2.30 12.36 1.50
C ILE A 252 1.26 11.28 1.80
N GLY A 253 0.04 11.44 1.26
CA GLY A 253 -1.04 10.52 1.59
C GLY A 253 -2.33 10.77 0.83
N SER A 254 -3.15 9.71 0.79
CA SER A 254 -4.48 9.73 0.17
C SER A 254 -5.52 10.42 1.07
N GLY A 255 -6.70 10.68 0.50
CA GLY A 255 -7.83 11.27 1.24
C GLY A 255 -8.53 10.33 2.24
N THR A 256 -8.01 9.12 2.50
CA THR A 256 -8.61 8.21 3.49
C THR A 256 -8.32 8.60 4.95
N HIS A 257 -7.37 9.51 5.15
CA HIS A 257 -6.96 10.04 6.44
C HIS A 257 -7.59 11.41 6.76
N ILE A 258 -8.44 11.91 5.86
CA ILE A 258 -8.92 13.29 5.89
C ILE A 258 -10.43 13.31 5.64
N ASP A 259 -11.15 14.14 6.40
CA ASP A 259 -12.57 14.40 6.16
C ASP A 259 -12.76 15.35 4.95
N VAL A 260 -12.57 14.80 3.74
CA VAL A 260 -12.70 15.55 2.49
C VAL A 260 -14.14 15.97 2.17
N THR A 261 -15.12 15.45 2.90
CA THR A 261 -16.55 15.71 2.69
C THR A 261 -17.19 16.53 3.81
N ASN A 262 -16.41 16.90 4.81
CA ASN A 262 -16.86 17.62 6.01
C ASN A 262 -18.00 16.90 6.77
N ARG A 263 -17.98 15.58 6.82
CA ARG A 263 -19.00 14.77 7.52
C ARG A 263 -18.90 14.87 9.03
N THR A 264 -17.68 15.03 9.53
CA THR A 264 -17.36 15.02 10.97
C THR A 264 -16.94 16.39 11.48
N ASN A 265 -17.28 17.49 10.76
CA ASN A 265 -16.74 18.83 11.03
C ASN A 265 -15.19 18.83 11.09
N GLN A 266 -14.56 18.04 10.23
CA GLN A 266 -13.11 17.87 10.10
C GLN A 266 -12.43 17.29 11.34
N VAL A 267 -13.12 16.47 12.10
CA VAL A 267 -12.51 15.57 13.09
C VAL A 267 -11.94 14.38 12.33
N ASP A 268 -10.69 14.49 11.93
CA ASP A 268 -9.90 13.51 11.16
C ASP A 268 -8.50 13.33 11.74
N ASP A 269 -7.61 12.63 11.06
CA ASP A 269 -6.24 12.39 11.55
C ASP A 269 -5.44 13.69 11.77
N PHE A 270 -5.84 14.81 11.18
CA PHE A 270 -5.19 16.11 11.32
C PHE A 270 -5.81 17.00 12.39
N PHE A 271 -6.95 16.62 12.97
CA PHE A 271 -7.74 17.47 13.84
C PHE A 271 -6.90 18.11 14.96
N HIS A 272 -6.01 17.36 15.59
CA HIS A 272 -5.20 17.80 16.72
C HIS A 272 -3.95 18.63 16.35
N ILE A 273 -3.59 18.69 15.04
CA ILE A 273 -2.38 19.40 14.58
C ILE A 273 -2.66 20.50 13.54
N VAL A 274 -3.85 20.57 12.96
CA VAL A 274 -4.15 21.50 11.86
C VAL A 274 -3.95 22.96 12.26
N ASP A 275 -4.29 23.33 13.49
CA ASP A 275 -4.05 24.69 13.99
C ASP A 275 -2.57 25.00 14.16
N THR A 276 -1.76 24.04 14.56
CA THR A 276 -0.30 24.15 14.61
C THR A 276 0.29 24.38 13.23
N ILE A 277 -0.17 23.65 12.21
CA ILE A 277 0.26 23.84 10.82
C ILE A 277 -0.04 25.28 10.37
N ILE A 278 -1.25 25.78 10.66
CA ILE A 278 -1.65 27.14 10.33
C ILE A 278 -0.76 28.17 11.07
N ALA A 279 -0.53 27.98 12.36
CA ALA A 279 0.26 28.90 13.19
C ALA A 279 1.73 28.94 12.75
N THR A 280 2.28 27.81 12.32
CA THR A 280 3.71 27.67 11.99
C THR A 280 4.04 27.79 10.50
N ARG A 281 3.08 28.18 9.65
CA ARG A 281 3.27 28.31 8.19
C ARG A 281 4.32 29.34 7.77
N ASN A 282 4.66 30.26 8.64
CA ASN A 282 5.77 31.18 8.41
C ASN A 282 7.13 30.61 8.81
N LYS A 283 7.14 29.66 9.75
CA LYS A 283 8.35 28.97 10.23
C LYS A 283 8.72 27.83 9.29
N PHE A 284 7.74 26.99 8.90
CA PHE A 284 7.91 25.86 8.00
C PHE A 284 7.19 26.11 6.67
N HIS A 285 7.72 25.55 5.60
CA HIS A 285 7.03 25.43 4.33
C HIS A 285 6.32 24.06 4.29
N TRP A 286 5.04 24.07 4.68
CA TRP A 286 4.22 22.87 4.69
C TRP A 286 3.84 22.46 3.25
N VAL A 287 4.04 21.20 2.93
CA VAL A 287 3.74 20.59 1.62
C VAL A 287 2.79 19.43 1.79
N PHE A 288 1.71 19.42 1.03
CA PHE A 288 0.77 18.31 0.99
C PHE A 288 0.79 17.66 -0.39
N VAL A 289 0.96 16.33 -0.42
CA VAL A 289 0.92 15.54 -1.65
C VAL A 289 -0.26 14.59 -1.59
N GLY A 290 -1.17 14.71 -2.56
CA GLY A 290 -2.34 13.86 -2.71
C GLY A 290 -3.60 14.39 -2.08
N ALA A 291 -3.60 14.67 -0.77
CA ALA A 291 -4.75 15.23 -0.08
C ALA A 291 -4.33 16.18 1.04
N PHE A 292 -5.24 17.06 1.47
CA PHE A 292 -5.03 18.00 2.56
C PHE A 292 -6.34 18.26 3.32
N PRO A 293 -6.29 18.60 4.64
CA PRO A 293 -7.47 19.00 5.42
C PRO A 293 -8.14 20.24 4.84
N LEU A 294 -9.47 20.26 4.76
CA LEU A 294 -10.24 21.36 4.17
C LEU A 294 -9.96 22.73 4.83
N ARG A 295 -9.66 22.73 6.14
CA ARG A 295 -9.27 23.95 6.88
C ARG A 295 -8.02 24.63 6.33
N LEU A 296 -7.16 23.90 5.62
CA LEU A 296 -5.95 24.45 5.01
C LEU A 296 -6.20 25.07 3.63
N LYS A 297 -7.37 24.84 3.03
CA LYS A 297 -7.67 25.34 1.68
C LYS A 297 -7.45 26.84 1.52
N PRO A 298 -7.87 27.75 2.42
CA PRO A 298 -7.63 29.18 2.28
C PRO A 298 -6.13 29.56 2.24
N PHE A 299 -5.26 28.78 2.89
CA PHE A 299 -3.83 29.00 2.93
C PHE A 299 -3.13 28.43 1.67
N ILE A 300 -3.65 27.35 1.13
CA ILE A 300 -3.22 26.78 -0.14
C ILE A 300 -3.58 27.73 -1.29
N ASP A 301 -4.81 28.25 -1.31
CA ASP A 301 -5.28 29.18 -2.34
C ASP A 301 -4.45 30.50 -2.37
N ARG A 302 -3.87 30.92 -1.23
CA ARG A 302 -2.96 32.06 -1.13
C ARG A 302 -1.48 31.72 -1.35
N GLY A 303 -1.14 30.43 -1.56
CA GLY A 303 0.24 29.98 -1.74
C GLY A 303 1.09 29.99 -0.46
N GLU A 304 0.47 30.09 0.72
CA GLU A 304 1.15 30.02 2.03
C GLU A 304 1.51 28.58 2.42
N ILE A 305 0.74 27.60 1.92
CA ILE A 305 0.92 26.15 2.04
C ILE A 305 0.92 25.59 0.63
N GLU A 306 1.84 24.66 0.33
CA GLU A 306 1.96 24.05 -0.99
C GLU A 306 1.12 22.78 -1.09
N PHE A 307 0.43 22.60 -2.24
CA PHE A 307 -0.28 21.38 -2.57
C PHE A 307 0.21 20.84 -3.90
N ILE A 308 0.52 19.55 -3.91
CA ILE A 308 0.95 18.77 -5.08
C ILE A 308 -0.05 17.63 -5.29
N ARG A 309 -0.47 17.42 -6.53
CA ARG A 309 -1.36 16.31 -6.87
C ARG A 309 -0.71 14.95 -6.62
N TRP A 310 -1.53 13.92 -6.47
CA TRP A 310 -1.08 12.55 -6.26
C TRP A 310 -0.23 12.03 -7.42
N PHE A 311 0.80 11.29 -7.09
CA PHE A 311 1.66 10.60 -8.05
C PHE A 311 1.12 9.19 -8.34
N PRO A 312 1.32 8.63 -9.55
CA PRO A 312 1.11 7.21 -9.79
C PRO A 312 1.96 6.34 -8.86
N LEU A 313 1.45 5.20 -8.43
CA LEU A 313 2.16 4.33 -7.46
C LEU A 313 3.57 3.92 -7.90
N LYS A 314 3.75 3.63 -9.21
CA LYS A 314 5.08 3.34 -9.77
C LYS A 314 6.08 4.49 -9.67
N ASP A 315 5.59 5.71 -9.47
CA ASP A 315 6.39 6.93 -9.34
C ASP A 315 6.35 7.47 -7.90
N LEU A 316 5.91 6.67 -6.92
CA LEU A 316 5.73 7.13 -5.54
C LEU A 316 7.03 7.64 -4.91
N ALA A 317 8.17 6.99 -5.17
CA ALA A 317 9.47 7.48 -4.72
C ALA A 317 9.79 8.89 -5.26
N LYS A 318 9.29 9.25 -6.45
CA LYS A 318 9.41 10.62 -6.98
C LYS A 318 8.62 11.63 -6.15
N ALA A 319 7.48 11.23 -5.55
CA ALA A 319 6.74 12.11 -4.66
C ALA A 319 7.62 12.59 -3.50
N TYR A 320 8.43 11.69 -2.94
CA TYR A 320 9.36 12.02 -1.86
C TYR A 320 10.54 12.86 -2.33
N THR A 321 11.11 12.55 -3.50
CA THR A 321 12.35 13.20 -3.97
C THR A 321 12.11 14.53 -4.67
N THR A 322 11.00 14.71 -5.40
CA THR A 322 10.71 15.94 -6.14
C THR A 322 10.10 17.05 -5.26
N THR A 323 9.53 16.69 -4.12
CA THR A 323 9.06 17.68 -3.13
C THR A 323 10.21 18.46 -2.50
N ASN A 324 11.44 17.97 -2.59
CA ASN A 324 12.61 18.53 -1.92
C ASN A 324 12.37 18.78 -0.43
N CYS A 325 11.55 17.94 0.20
CA CYS A 325 11.28 18.06 1.64
C CYS A 325 12.49 17.61 2.46
N GLN A 326 12.67 18.26 3.59
CA GLN A 326 13.70 17.90 4.57
C GLN A 326 13.17 16.87 5.56
N ALA A 327 11.87 16.90 5.83
CA ALA A 327 11.24 15.90 6.68
C ALA A 327 9.82 15.60 6.19
N VAL A 328 9.36 14.40 6.55
CA VAL A 328 7.95 14.02 6.42
C VAL A 328 7.31 13.95 7.80
N TYR A 329 5.99 14.01 7.82
CA TYR A 329 5.21 13.73 9.03
C TYR A 329 3.94 12.97 8.69
N ALA A 330 3.43 12.22 9.65
CA ALA A 330 2.17 11.51 9.48
C ALA A 330 1.39 11.48 10.79
N PRO A 331 0.33 12.30 10.89
CA PRO A 331 -0.60 12.24 12.01
C PRO A 331 -1.56 11.06 11.87
N LEU A 332 -1.97 10.51 12.99
CA LEU A 332 -3.03 9.52 13.11
C LEU A 332 -3.83 9.80 14.39
N MET A 333 -5.15 9.76 14.28
CA MET A 333 -6.01 9.78 15.45
C MET A 333 -5.89 8.44 16.21
N ASP A 334 -5.85 8.47 17.55
CA ASP A 334 -5.83 7.24 18.34
C ASP A 334 -7.19 6.54 18.27
N CYS A 335 -7.26 5.54 17.42
CA CYS A 335 -8.44 4.67 17.27
C CYS A 335 -7.99 3.27 16.78
N THR A 336 -8.89 2.29 16.96
CA THR A 336 -8.67 0.88 16.56
C THR A 336 -8.22 0.77 15.10
N PHE A 337 -8.89 1.49 14.20
CA PHE A 337 -8.56 1.50 12.77
C PHE A 337 -7.13 1.93 12.48
N ASN A 338 -6.66 2.99 13.13
CA ASN A 338 -5.32 3.53 12.91
C ASN A 338 -4.23 2.69 13.58
N LYS A 339 -4.52 2.02 14.71
CA LYS A 339 -3.61 1.03 15.33
C LYS A 339 -3.34 -0.18 14.45
N ALA A 340 -4.27 -0.49 13.55
CA ALA A 340 -4.15 -1.57 12.58
C ALA A 340 -3.39 -1.17 11.30
N LYS A 341 -3.07 0.10 11.10
CA LYS A 341 -2.30 0.55 9.94
C LYS A 341 -0.86 0.04 9.97
N SER A 342 -0.27 -0.10 8.79
CA SER A 342 1.17 -0.31 8.67
C SER A 342 1.93 1.02 8.71
N ASN A 343 3.21 0.96 9.04
CA ASN A 343 4.13 2.10 9.07
C ASN A 343 4.59 2.55 7.66
N ILE A 344 3.79 2.27 6.63
CA ILE A 344 4.18 2.44 5.21
C ILE A 344 4.69 3.85 4.89
N LYS A 345 4.12 4.91 5.49
CA LYS A 345 4.57 6.29 5.24
C LYS A 345 5.99 6.53 5.74
N TYR A 346 6.35 5.95 6.89
CA TYR A 346 7.72 5.98 7.39
C TYR A 346 8.65 5.20 6.45
N LEU A 347 8.26 4.00 6.08
CA LEU A 347 9.05 3.11 5.24
C LEU A 347 9.31 3.71 3.85
N GLU A 348 8.30 4.28 3.21
CA GLU A 348 8.44 4.97 1.90
C GLU A 348 9.42 6.16 1.98
N ALA A 349 9.31 7.00 3.00
CA ALA A 349 10.24 8.11 3.21
C ALA A 349 11.67 7.61 3.48
N ALA A 350 11.79 6.57 4.30
CA ALA A 350 13.05 5.97 4.69
C ALA A 350 13.82 5.38 3.50
N THR A 351 13.12 4.77 2.49
CA THR A 351 13.77 4.31 1.25
C THR A 351 14.48 5.44 0.50
N CYS A 352 13.98 6.68 0.63
CA CYS A 352 14.58 7.87 0.04
C CYS A 352 15.57 8.58 0.98
N GLY A 353 15.80 8.05 2.19
CA GLY A 353 16.65 8.64 3.22
C GLY A 353 16.07 9.94 3.81
N ILE A 354 14.76 10.15 3.70
CA ILE A 354 14.10 11.34 4.25
C ILE A 354 13.64 11.02 5.67
N PRO A 355 14.16 11.69 6.70
CA PRO A 355 13.71 11.49 8.06
C PRO A 355 12.29 12.01 8.26
N GLY A 356 11.63 11.53 9.31
CA GLY A 356 10.25 11.96 9.58
C GLY A 356 9.90 11.99 11.06
N VAL A 357 8.79 12.66 11.36
CA VAL A 357 8.18 12.74 12.69
C VAL A 357 6.76 12.17 12.59
N PHE A 358 6.46 11.14 13.36
CA PHE A 358 5.24 10.37 13.21
C PHE A 358 4.39 10.41 14.48
N GLN A 359 3.09 10.16 14.34
CA GLN A 359 2.22 10.05 15.50
C GLN A 359 2.71 9.00 16.48
N ASP A 360 2.73 9.29 17.78
CA ASP A 360 3.00 8.32 18.83
C ASP A 360 1.81 7.34 18.92
N LEU A 361 1.88 6.32 18.10
CA LEU A 361 0.90 5.25 17.98
C LEU A 361 1.64 3.96 17.61
N VAL A 362 1.11 2.81 18.04
CA VAL A 362 1.72 1.49 17.78
C VAL A 362 2.11 1.27 16.31
N THR A 363 1.40 1.91 15.40
CA THR A 363 1.67 1.93 13.95
C THR A 363 3.10 2.38 13.61
N TYR A 364 3.65 3.32 14.38
CA TYR A 364 4.96 3.94 14.10
C TYR A 364 6.02 3.65 15.18
N ASN A 365 5.86 2.58 15.95
CA ASN A 365 6.85 2.19 16.99
C ASN A 365 8.29 2.02 16.46
N ASP A 366 8.44 1.78 15.16
CA ASP A 366 9.76 1.65 14.51
C ASP A 366 10.38 3.03 14.15
N ALA A 367 9.61 4.12 14.21
CA ALA A 367 10.10 5.45 13.87
C ALA A 367 10.84 6.09 15.05
N PRO A 368 11.99 6.76 14.81
CA PRO A 368 12.82 7.29 15.89
C PRO A 368 12.28 8.58 16.52
N LEU A 369 11.44 9.33 15.81
CA LEU A 369 10.85 10.59 16.26
C LEU A 369 9.34 10.51 16.23
N LEU A 370 8.74 10.63 17.42
CA LEU A 370 7.30 10.56 17.63
C LEU A 370 6.76 11.85 18.21
N PHE A 371 5.48 12.15 17.95
CA PHE A 371 4.76 13.28 18.51
C PHE A 371 3.35 12.89 18.98
N THR A 372 2.84 13.56 20.00
CA THR A 372 1.48 13.39 20.52
C THR A 372 0.59 14.60 20.27
N THR A 373 1.18 15.79 20.29
CA THR A 373 0.49 17.08 20.13
C THR A 373 1.07 17.89 19.00
N GLY A 374 0.35 18.94 18.58
CA GLY A 374 0.88 19.86 17.58
C GLY A 374 2.14 20.60 18.04
N GLN A 375 2.26 20.93 19.34
CA GLN A 375 3.48 21.56 19.87
C GLN A 375 4.63 20.56 19.86
N ASP A 376 4.38 19.32 20.26
CA ASP A 376 5.37 18.27 20.25
C ASP A 376 5.89 17.98 18.82
N LEU A 377 5.00 17.97 17.80
CA LEU A 377 5.41 17.92 16.40
C LEU A 377 6.41 19.02 16.04
N VAL A 378 6.16 20.26 16.49
CA VAL A 378 7.08 21.39 16.23
C VAL A 378 8.41 21.18 16.93
N ASP A 379 8.40 20.75 18.18
CA ASP A 379 9.61 20.54 18.98
C ASP A 379 10.48 19.41 18.39
N GLN A 380 9.85 18.32 17.93
CA GLN A 380 10.57 17.24 17.25
C GLN A 380 11.14 17.67 15.89
N LEU A 381 10.41 18.48 15.12
CA LEU A 381 10.92 19.05 13.87
C LEU A 381 12.09 20.03 14.13
N ASP A 382 12.01 20.85 15.17
CA ASP A 382 13.11 21.75 15.57
C ASP A 382 14.35 20.95 16.00
N LEU A 383 14.17 19.88 16.76
CA LEU A 383 15.24 18.99 17.17
C LEU A 383 15.90 18.33 15.94
N LEU A 384 15.10 17.76 15.04
CA LEU A 384 15.57 17.10 13.82
C LEU A 384 16.38 18.06 12.92
N LEU A 385 15.93 19.31 12.81
CA LEU A 385 16.49 20.32 11.89
C LEU A 385 17.52 21.25 12.55
N LYS A 386 17.83 21.04 13.83
CA LYS A 386 18.70 21.90 14.63
C LYS A 386 20.07 22.12 13.99
N ASP A 387 20.70 21.04 13.58
CA ASP A 387 22.02 21.06 12.95
C ASP A 387 22.17 19.93 11.93
N GLU A 388 23.19 20.02 11.08
CA GLU A 388 23.48 19.05 10.05
C GLU A 388 23.72 17.65 10.61
N HIS A 389 24.42 17.52 11.72
CA HIS A 389 24.79 16.25 12.28
C HIS A 389 23.54 15.46 12.74
N MET A 390 22.62 16.12 13.46
CA MET A 390 21.34 15.53 13.87
C MET A 390 20.51 15.13 12.66
N TYR A 391 20.38 16.02 11.69
CA TYR A 391 19.61 15.78 10.47
C TYR A 391 20.12 14.58 9.68
N MET A 392 21.44 14.55 9.41
CA MET A 392 22.04 13.46 8.66
C MET A 392 22.04 12.14 9.41
N ARG A 393 22.18 12.17 10.75
CA ARG A 393 22.05 10.97 11.57
C ARG A 393 20.68 10.33 11.41
N HIS A 394 19.60 11.11 11.55
CA HIS A 394 18.24 10.58 11.37
C HIS A 394 17.95 10.14 9.92
N SER A 395 18.54 10.81 8.93
CA SER A 395 18.47 10.39 7.54
C SER A 395 19.15 9.03 7.32
N ASP A 396 20.35 8.85 7.86
CA ASP A 396 21.11 7.60 7.76
C ASP A 396 20.42 6.47 8.56
N GLU A 397 19.83 6.74 9.73
CA GLU A 397 19.03 5.81 10.53
C GLU A 397 17.77 5.35 9.77
N ALA A 398 17.03 6.29 9.16
CA ALA A 398 15.87 5.99 8.33
C ALA A 398 16.25 5.09 7.15
N ARG A 399 17.32 5.44 6.42
CA ARG A 399 17.80 4.61 5.32
C ARG A 399 18.21 3.21 5.79
N LYS A 400 18.95 3.11 6.90
CA LYS A 400 19.34 1.83 7.49
C LYS A 400 18.13 0.96 7.84
N TYR A 401 17.07 1.57 8.37
CA TYR A 401 15.82 0.85 8.61
C TYR A 401 15.21 0.32 7.30
N ALA A 402 15.09 1.16 6.26
CA ALA A 402 14.58 0.73 4.96
C ALA A 402 15.41 -0.40 4.34
N ASP A 403 16.73 -0.39 4.54
CA ASP A 403 17.63 -1.43 4.02
C ASP A 403 17.39 -2.81 4.67
N THR A 404 16.71 -2.87 5.83
CA THR A 404 16.27 -4.14 6.45
C THR A 404 14.90 -4.61 5.98
N MET A 405 14.19 -3.80 5.17
CA MET A 405 12.79 -4.03 4.83
C MET A 405 12.53 -4.20 3.33
N TRP A 406 13.56 -4.47 2.52
CA TRP A 406 13.36 -4.67 1.09
C TRP A 406 12.60 -5.95 0.79
N LEU A 407 11.56 -5.87 -0.04
CA LEU A 407 10.78 -7.02 -0.52
C LEU A 407 11.68 -8.11 -1.13
N ASP A 408 12.70 -7.68 -1.85
CA ASP A 408 13.71 -8.54 -2.49
C ASP A 408 14.37 -9.50 -1.50
N ASP A 409 14.57 -9.05 -0.26
CA ASP A 409 15.21 -9.82 0.81
C ASP A 409 14.20 -10.65 1.64
N HIS A 410 12.88 -10.42 1.46
CA HIS A 410 11.78 -11.06 2.18
C HIS A 410 10.88 -11.95 1.32
N LEU A 411 11.26 -12.24 0.07
CA LEU A 411 10.45 -13.05 -0.85
C LEU A 411 10.18 -14.47 -0.31
N ASP A 412 11.09 -15.02 0.48
CA ASP A 412 10.92 -16.36 1.04
C ASP A 412 9.76 -16.43 2.05
N GLU A 413 9.43 -15.34 2.74
CA GLU A 413 8.25 -15.26 3.61
C GLU A 413 6.95 -15.42 2.81
N PHE A 414 6.90 -14.85 1.60
CA PHE A 414 5.77 -15.05 0.68
C PHE A 414 5.73 -16.47 0.13
N VAL A 415 6.88 -17.07 -0.22
CA VAL A 415 6.95 -18.48 -0.63
C VAL A 415 6.40 -19.38 0.49
N GLU A 416 6.80 -19.12 1.73
CA GLU A 416 6.28 -19.84 2.89
C GLU A 416 4.78 -19.63 3.10
N LEU A 417 4.29 -18.39 2.96
CA LEU A 417 2.86 -18.10 3.04
C LEU A 417 2.07 -18.91 2.02
N TYR A 418 2.51 -18.94 0.76
CA TYR A 418 1.77 -19.64 -0.30
C TYR A 418 1.87 -21.15 -0.21
N PHE A 419 3.05 -21.71 0.06
CA PHE A 419 3.34 -23.08 -0.30
C PHE A 419 3.70 -24.00 0.88
N THR A 420 3.89 -23.46 2.07
CA THR A 420 4.21 -24.27 3.24
C THR A 420 2.97 -24.54 4.08
N LYS A 421 2.87 -25.76 4.60
CA LYS A 421 1.77 -26.13 5.50
C LYS A 421 1.83 -25.28 6.78
N ILE A 422 0.67 -24.90 7.28
CA ILE A 422 0.52 -23.97 8.42
C ILE A 422 1.29 -24.45 9.67
N ASN A 423 1.36 -25.74 9.92
CA ASN A 423 2.00 -26.34 11.07
C ASN A 423 3.44 -26.86 10.81
N ASP A 424 4.13 -26.35 9.76
CA ASP A 424 5.51 -26.75 9.50
C ASP A 424 6.46 -26.02 10.47
N PRO A 425 7.29 -26.74 11.25
CA PRO A 425 8.23 -26.12 12.21
C PRO A 425 9.24 -25.16 11.56
N LYS A 426 9.60 -25.37 10.28
CA LYS A 426 10.52 -24.48 9.56
C LYS A 426 9.90 -23.11 9.32
N ARG A 427 8.59 -23.10 9.02
CA ARG A 427 7.82 -21.87 8.82
C ARG A 427 7.76 -21.02 10.09
N GLU A 428 7.51 -21.65 11.22
CA GLU A 428 7.45 -20.95 12.50
C GLU A 428 8.78 -20.28 12.84
N LYS A 429 9.91 -20.91 12.50
CA LYS A 429 11.24 -20.33 12.69
C LYS A 429 11.50 -19.11 11.82
N LEU A 430 11.13 -19.14 10.54
CA LEU A 430 11.29 -18.02 9.60
C LEU A 430 10.45 -16.81 10.00
N LEU A 431 9.19 -17.03 10.36
CA LEU A 431 8.27 -15.96 10.77
C LEU A 431 8.59 -15.39 12.16
N ARG A 432 9.30 -16.14 13.03
CA ARG A 432 9.75 -15.68 14.36
C ARG A 432 11.05 -14.88 14.35
N LEU A 433 11.86 -14.97 13.29
CA LEU A 433 13.14 -14.23 13.20
C LEU A 433 12.93 -12.72 13.05
N ASN A 434 11.74 -12.27 12.69
CA ASN A 434 11.42 -10.86 12.49
C ASN A 434 10.99 -10.04 13.74
N PRO A 435 10.49 -10.60 14.85
CA PRO A 435 10.15 -9.80 16.03
C PRO A 435 11.36 -9.23 16.79
N ASP A 436 12.50 -9.92 16.75
CA ASP A 436 13.65 -9.60 17.63
C ASP A 436 14.54 -8.45 17.14
N GLN A 437 14.35 -7.99 15.90
CA GLN A 437 15.02 -6.76 15.44
C GLN A 437 14.42 -5.48 16.05
N LYS A 438 13.23 -5.57 16.64
CA LYS A 438 12.52 -4.43 17.24
C LYS A 438 13.03 -4.00 18.62
N SER A 439 13.73 -4.87 19.36
CA SER A 439 14.09 -4.61 20.78
C SER A 439 15.38 -3.81 20.97
N ASN A 440 16.24 -3.71 19.97
CA ASN A 440 17.57 -3.07 20.19
C ASN A 440 17.59 -1.54 19.98
N ILE A 441 16.52 -0.95 19.42
CA ILE A 441 16.48 0.50 19.15
C ILE A 441 15.84 1.28 20.33
N THR A 442 15.04 0.61 21.16
CA THR A 442 14.27 1.28 22.23
C THR A 442 15.03 1.52 23.53
N HIS A 443 16.19 0.90 23.75
CA HIS A 443 16.92 1.02 25.03
C HIS A 443 17.89 2.20 25.15
N GLU A 444 18.29 2.84 24.05
CA GLU A 444 19.17 4.02 24.13
C GLU A 444 18.43 5.35 24.31
N ASN A 445 17.14 5.41 23.99
CA ASN A 445 16.35 6.66 24.11
C ASN A 445 15.88 6.98 25.55
N SER A 446 16.11 6.08 26.54
CA SER A 446 15.75 6.36 27.93
C SER A 446 16.80 7.15 28.72
N MET A 447 17.98 7.43 28.14
CA MET A 447 19.07 8.14 28.83
C MET A 447 19.03 9.68 28.68
N PHE A 448 18.05 10.26 28.01
CA PHE A 448 17.94 11.71 27.83
C PHE A 448 16.69 12.31 28.48
N LYS A 449 16.15 11.67 29.54
CA LYS A 449 15.21 12.30 30.47
C LYS A 449 15.94 12.69 31.75
N THR A 450 16.73 13.74 31.67
CA THR A 450 17.09 14.65 32.79
C THR A 450 17.26 16.04 32.25
#